data_ab783b816c16d6559336a62a7baf18c2
#
_entry.id   ab783b816c16d6559336a62a7baf18c2
#
_cell.length_a   1.000
_cell.length_b   1.000
_cell.length_c   1.000
_cell.angle_alpha   90.00
_cell.angle_beta   90.00
_cell.angle_gamma   90.00
#
_symmetry.space_group_name_H-M   'P 1'
#
loop_
_entity.id
_entity.type
_entity.pdbx_description
1 polymer ?
#
loop_
_entity_poly.entity_id
_entity_poly.type
_entity_poly.pdbx_seq_one_letter_code
_entity_poly.pdbx_strand_id
1 'polypeptide(L)'
;NDFLASGIGLLIDGHDEDVVKSVLTRDKNMAVSRHKIGSSVWSSLGDLGPAMGMIGTLIGLVAMLSNMDDPKSIGPAMAVALLTTLYGAMLANMIAIPFADKLKIRMAEEELIKTVAIDAVLAIQAGQNPRVIESMLRAYLAEGKRAKPEE
;
A
#
# COMPACT_ATOMS: atom_id res chain seq x y z
N ASN A 1 -0.53 -20.49 6.25
CA ASN A 1 0.08 -19.19 6.51
C ASN A 1 1.42 -19.40 7.18
N ASP A 2 2.50 -19.24 6.39
CA ASP A 2 3.87 -19.53 6.81
C ASP A 2 4.29 -18.70 8.03
N PHE A 3 3.78 -17.47 8.15
CA PHE A 3 4.03 -16.60 9.29
C PHE A 3 3.50 -17.19 10.61
N LEU A 4 2.27 -17.72 10.59
CA LEU A 4 1.69 -18.37 11.76
C LEU A 4 2.44 -19.68 12.10
N ALA A 5 2.80 -20.46 11.08
CA ALA A 5 3.59 -21.68 11.28
C ALA A 5 4.96 -21.39 11.92
N SER A 6 5.63 -20.30 11.48
CA SER A 6 6.87 -19.84 12.10
C SER A 6 6.68 -19.44 13.57
N GLY A 7 5.58 -18.74 13.89
CA GLY A 7 5.24 -18.35 15.26
C GLY A 7 5.01 -19.58 16.17
N ILE A 8 4.26 -20.57 15.67
CA ILE A 8 4.02 -21.83 16.40
C ILE A 8 5.34 -22.62 16.55
N GLY A 9 6.22 -22.60 15.55
CA GLY A 9 7.54 -23.21 15.65
C GLY A 9 8.36 -22.64 16.80
N LEU A 10 8.40 -21.31 16.94
CA LEU A 10 9.10 -20.67 18.06
C LEU A 10 8.53 -21.07 19.43
N LEU A 11 7.20 -21.28 19.52
CA LEU A 11 6.56 -21.79 20.72
C LEU A 11 6.99 -23.22 21.06
N ILE A 12 7.03 -24.11 20.06
CA ILE A 12 7.45 -25.50 20.21
C ILE A 12 8.91 -25.59 20.67
N ASP A 13 9.76 -24.69 20.15
CA ASP A 13 11.18 -24.59 20.51
C ASP A 13 11.41 -24.05 21.94
N GLY A 14 10.34 -23.61 22.64
CA GLY A 14 10.40 -23.18 24.02
C GLY A 14 11.03 -21.81 24.25
N HIS A 15 10.97 -20.93 23.26
CA HIS A 15 11.48 -19.54 23.39
C HIS A 15 10.60 -18.71 24.32
N ASP A 16 11.21 -17.74 25.02
CA ASP A 16 10.52 -16.81 25.90
C ASP A 16 9.56 -15.90 25.10
N GLU A 17 8.48 -15.45 25.76
CA GLU A 17 7.44 -14.61 25.15
C GLU A 17 8.02 -13.33 24.49
N ASP A 18 8.95 -12.67 25.16
CA ASP A 18 9.60 -11.46 24.63
C ASP A 18 10.40 -11.73 23.35
N VAL A 19 11.04 -12.90 23.26
CA VAL A 19 11.78 -13.32 22.07
C VAL A 19 10.83 -13.60 20.92
N VAL A 20 9.78 -14.37 21.15
CA VAL A 20 8.74 -14.69 20.15
C VAL A 20 8.11 -13.41 19.62
N LYS A 21 7.68 -12.51 20.51
CA LYS A 21 7.11 -11.21 20.17
C LYS A 21 8.07 -10.36 19.35
N SER A 22 9.34 -10.28 19.76
CA SER A 22 10.36 -9.49 19.07
C SER A 22 10.61 -9.98 17.65
N VAL A 23 10.78 -11.29 17.48
CA VAL A 23 11.02 -11.93 16.16
C VAL A 23 9.84 -11.71 15.22
N LEU A 24 8.63 -12.03 15.65
CA LEU A 24 7.43 -11.90 14.83
C LEU A 24 7.12 -10.43 14.49
N THR A 25 7.29 -9.52 15.46
CA THR A 25 7.09 -8.07 15.21
C THR A 25 8.12 -7.54 14.21
N ARG A 26 9.37 -8.00 14.29
CA ARG A 26 10.41 -7.60 13.34
C ARG A 26 10.09 -8.11 11.93
N ASP A 27 9.67 -9.36 11.78
CA ASP A 27 9.27 -9.90 10.46
C ASP A 27 8.07 -9.14 9.88
N LYS A 28 7.04 -8.88 10.70
CA LYS A 28 5.90 -8.04 10.30
C LYS A 28 6.36 -6.67 9.79
N ASN A 29 7.18 -5.97 10.58
CA ASN A 29 7.64 -4.62 10.25
C ASN A 29 8.49 -4.59 8.97
N MET A 30 9.33 -5.61 8.76
CA MET A 30 10.13 -5.73 7.54
C MET A 30 9.26 -5.99 6.30
N ALA A 31 8.21 -6.81 6.41
CA ALA A 31 7.26 -7.03 5.33
C ALA A 31 6.51 -5.74 4.99
N VAL A 32 5.96 -5.04 5.98
CA VAL A 32 5.26 -3.76 5.82
C VAL A 32 6.18 -2.72 5.17
N SER A 33 7.44 -2.63 5.61
CA SER A 33 8.42 -1.70 5.04
C SER A 33 8.67 -1.97 3.56
N ARG A 34 8.83 -3.24 3.15
CA ARG A 34 9.00 -3.60 1.73
C ARG A 34 7.79 -3.19 0.88
N HIS A 35 6.58 -3.47 1.36
CA HIS A 35 5.34 -3.08 0.65
C HIS A 35 5.15 -1.57 0.58
N LYS A 36 5.54 -0.85 1.64
CA LYS A 36 5.53 0.61 1.67
C LYS A 36 6.43 1.22 0.60
N ILE A 37 7.64 0.67 0.42
CA ILE A 37 8.55 1.11 -0.65
C ILE A 37 7.90 0.88 -2.02
N GLY A 38 7.32 -0.29 -2.26
CA GLY A 38 6.61 -0.58 -3.52
C GLY A 38 5.46 0.39 -3.80
N SER A 39 4.63 0.69 -2.80
CA SER A 39 3.52 1.63 -2.96
C SER A 39 3.99 3.08 -3.15
N SER A 40 5.11 3.49 -2.52
CA SER A 40 5.65 4.85 -2.66
C SER A 40 6.17 5.14 -4.06
N VAL A 41 6.74 4.15 -4.75
CA VAL A 41 7.17 4.30 -6.15
C VAL A 41 5.98 4.67 -7.05
N TRP A 42 4.85 3.97 -6.89
CA TRP A 42 3.64 4.28 -7.65
C TRP A 42 3.03 5.63 -7.27
N SER A 43 3.05 6.00 -5.98
CA SER A 43 2.63 7.34 -5.55
C SER A 43 3.48 8.43 -6.19
N SER A 44 4.81 8.27 -6.18
CA SER A 44 5.73 9.24 -6.80
C SER A 44 5.50 9.35 -8.32
N LEU A 45 5.18 8.24 -8.99
CA LEU A 45 4.82 8.26 -10.42
C LEU A 45 3.52 9.03 -10.65
N GLY A 46 2.55 8.91 -9.74
CA GLY A 46 1.32 9.68 -9.75
C GLY A 46 1.54 11.19 -9.63
N ASP A 47 2.48 11.60 -8.77
CA ASP A 47 2.83 13.01 -8.58
C ASP A 47 3.65 13.56 -9.78
N LEU A 48 4.56 12.76 -10.32
CA LEU A 48 5.42 13.16 -11.45
C LEU A 48 4.67 13.23 -12.76
N GLY A 49 3.64 12.41 -12.99
CA GLY A 49 2.90 12.38 -14.25
C GLY A 49 2.36 13.74 -14.67
N PRO A 50 1.53 14.42 -13.85
CA PRO A 50 1.03 15.77 -14.15
C PRO A 50 2.14 16.82 -14.23
N ALA A 51 3.18 16.72 -13.40
CA ALA A 51 4.32 17.65 -13.43
C ALA A 51 5.07 17.59 -14.77
N MET A 52 5.31 16.36 -15.27
CA MET A 52 5.92 16.18 -16.59
C MET A 52 4.99 16.63 -17.73
N GLY A 53 3.68 16.44 -17.58
CA GLY A 53 2.67 16.98 -18.50
C GLY A 53 2.73 18.51 -18.56
N MET A 54 2.86 19.19 -17.43
CA MET A 54 2.99 20.64 -17.35
C MET A 54 4.31 21.14 -17.99
N ILE A 55 5.44 20.45 -17.79
CA ILE A 55 6.69 20.75 -18.46
C ILE A 55 6.50 20.65 -20.00
N GLY A 56 5.81 19.61 -20.47
CA GLY A 56 5.50 19.43 -21.88
C GLY A 56 4.66 20.57 -22.46
N THR A 57 3.69 21.12 -21.69
CA THR A 57 2.95 22.30 -22.17
C THR A 57 3.83 23.54 -22.30
N LEU A 58 4.74 23.76 -21.35
CA LEU A 58 5.66 24.89 -21.44
C LEU A 58 6.58 24.78 -22.66
N ILE A 59 7.09 23.59 -22.94
CA ILE A 59 7.91 23.34 -24.15
C ILE A 59 7.09 23.59 -25.42
N GLY A 60 5.85 23.10 -25.48
CA GLY A 60 4.94 23.33 -26.60
C GLY A 60 4.62 24.79 -26.83
N LEU A 61 4.39 25.57 -25.73
CA LEU A 61 4.17 27.01 -25.80
C LEU A 61 5.41 27.77 -26.32
N VAL A 62 6.60 27.39 -25.82
CA VAL A 62 7.86 28.01 -26.34
C VAL A 62 8.04 27.72 -27.82
N ALA A 63 7.78 26.49 -28.25
CA ALA A 63 7.85 26.13 -29.68
C ALA A 63 6.83 26.92 -30.51
N MET A 64 5.62 27.12 -30.01
CA MET A 64 4.60 27.93 -30.66
C MET A 64 5.06 29.41 -30.81
N LEU A 65 5.56 29.99 -29.71
CA LEU A 65 6.02 31.39 -29.71
C LEU A 65 7.24 31.59 -30.62
N SER A 66 8.12 30.61 -30.76
CA SER A 66 9.30 30.67 -31.63
C SER A 66 8.95 30.65 -33.13
N ASN A 67 7.74 30.22 -33.48
CA ASN A 67 7.27 30.08 -34.85
C ASN A 67 6.03 30.94 -35.16
N MET A 68 5.86 32.05 -34.46
CA MET A 68 4.68 32.91 -34.60
C MET A 68 4.53 33.55 -36.01
N ASP A 69 5.61 33.62 -36.77
CA ASP A 69 5.60 34.16 -38.15
C ASP A 69 4.87 33.22 -39.13
N ASP A 70 4.72 31.93 -38.80
CA ASP A 70 3.95 30.97 -39.60
C ASP A 70 2.66 30.53 -38.87
N PRO A 71 1.49 31.09 -39.23
CA PRO A 71 0.20 30.75 -38.61
C PRO A 71 -0.15 29.26 -38.70
N LYS A 72 0.40 28.50 -39.67
CA LYS A 72 0.10 27.08 -39.81
C LYS A 72 0.83 26.21 -38.80
N SER A 73 1.89 26.70 -38.17
CA SER A 73 2.67 25.99 -37.16
C SER A 73 2.06 26.11 -35.76
N ILE A 74 1.24 27.13 -35.50
CA ILE A 74 0.64 27.43 -34.19
C ILE A 74 -0.26 26.29 -33.73
N GLY A 75 -1.16 25.80 -34.60
CA GLY A 75 -2.12 24.76 -34.28
C GLY A 75 -1.47 23.44 -33.80
N PRO A 76 -0.56 22.87 -34.60
CA PRO A 76 0.15 21.64 -34.17
C PRO A 76 0.94 21.80 -32.87
N ALA A 77 1.64 22.91 -32.65
CA ALA A 77 2.40 23.16 -31.42
C ALA A 77 1.50 23.23 -30.19
N MET A 78 0.35 23.89 -30.32
CA MET A 78 -0.66 23.95 -29.25
C MET A 78 -1.28 22.57 -28.98
N ALA A 79 -1.55 21.79 -30.01
CA ALA A 79 -2.07 20.44 -29.87
C ALA A 79 -1.11 19.54 -29.08
N VAL A 80 0.20 19.59 -29.38
CA VAL A 80 1.23 18.85 -28.64
C VAL A 80 1.27 19.29 -27.18
N ALA A 81 1.21 20.59 -26.91
CA ALA A 81 1.18 21.11 -25.54
C ALA A 81 -0.02 20.55 -24.72
N LEU A 82 -1.21 20.55 -25.30
CA LEU A 82 -2.41 20.02 -24.64
C LEU A 82 -2.37 18.50 -24.44
N LEU A 83 -1.88 17.76 -25.45
CA LEU A 83 -1.77 16.31 -25.39
C LEU A 83 -0.80 15.84 -24.31
N THR A 84 0.30 16.54 -24.09
CA THR A 84 1.27 16.16 -23.03
C THR A 84 0.66 16.24 -21.64
N THR A 85 -0.15 17.28 -21.37
CA THR A 85 -0.88 17.39 -20.10
C THR A 85 -1.93 16.30 -19.96
N LEU A 86 -2.67 16.00 -21.03
CA LEU A 86 -3.67 14.94 -21.05
C LEU A 86 -3.02 13.59 -20.71
N TYR A 87 -1.93 13.23 -21.37
CA TYR A 87 -1.25 11.97 -21.11
C TYR A 87 -0.63 11.90 -19.71
N GLY A 88 -0.04 13.00 -19.22
CA GLY A 88 0.46 13.09 -17.85
C GLY A 88 -0.64 12.85 -16.80
N ALA A 89 -1.79 13.49 -16.99
CA ALA A 89 -2.95 13.33 -16.12
C ALA A 89 -3.56 11.91 -16.20
N MET A 90 -3.66 11.33 -17.39
CA MET A 90 -4.16 9.97 -17.58
C MET A 90 -3.24 8.95 -16.91
N LEU A 91 -1.93 9.04 -17.11
CA LEU A 91 -0.96 8.14 -16.49
C LEU A 91 -1.06 8.19 -14.97
N ALA A 92 -1.15 9.37 -14.39
CA ALA A 92 -1.26 9.56 -12.95
C ALA A 92 -2.58 9.00 -12.39
N ASN A 93 -3.71 9.51 -12.89
CA ASN A 93 -5.02 9.27 -12.27
C ASN A 93 -5.65 7.92 -12.65
N MET A 94 -5.37 7.40 -13.83
CA MET A 94 -5.96 6.13 -14.28
C MET A 94 -5.08 4.93 -13.98
N ILE A 95 -3.76 5.11 -13.81
CA ILE A 95 -2.82 4.02 -13.62
C ILE A 95 -2.10 4.15 -12.28
N ALA A 96 -1.24 5.16 -12.10
CA ALA A 96 -0.30 5.20 -10.99
C ALA A 96 -1.00 5.29 -9.62
N ILE A 97 -1.93 6.21 -9.45
CA ILE A 97 -2.65 6.42 -8.17
C ILE A 97 -3.49 5.18 -7.80
N PRO A 98 -4.33 4.60 -8.69
CA PRO A 98 -5.09 3.40 -8.35
C PRO A 98 -4.21 2.20 -7.97
N PHE A 99 -3.05 2.03 -8.63
CA PHE A 99 -2.09 0.99 -8.25
C PHE A 99 -1.50 1.25 -6.86
N ALA A 100 -1.07 2.49 -6.58
CA ALA A 100 -0.54 2.87 -5.28
C ALA A 100 -1.56 2.59 -4.15
N ASP A 101 -2.81 2.98 -4.35
CA ASP A 101 -3.86 2.81 -3.34
C ASP A 101 -4.24 1.35 -3.14
N LYS A 102 -4.30 0.56 -4.20
CA LYS A 102 -4.52 -0.89 -4.08
C LYS A 102 -3.39 -1.57 -3.30
N LEU A 103 -2.13 -1.19 -3.54
CA LEU A 103 -0.99 -1.72 -2.80
C LEU A 103 -1.03 -1.30 -1.32
N LYS A 104 -1.44 -0.07 -1.00
CA LYS A 104 -1.63 0.39 0.39
C LYS A 104 -2.70 -0.41 1.13
N ILE A 105 -3.84 -0.68 0.46
CA ILE A 105 -4.91 -1.49 1.05
C ILE A 105 -4.41 -2.91 1.34
N ARG A 106 -3.73 -3.54 0.38
CA ARG A 106 -3.18 -4.89 0.56
C ARG A 106 -2.12 -4.95 1.67
N MET A 107 -1.29 -3.93 1.78
CA MET A 107 -0.32 -3.80 2.87
C MET A 107 -1.02 -3.74 4.24
N ALA A 108 -2.07 -2.93 4.36
CA ALA A 108 -2.83 -2.80 5.60
C ALA A 108 -3.55 -4.12 5.98
N GLU A 109 -4.12 -4.84 5.00
CA GLU A 109 -4.71 -6.16 5.20
C GLU A 109 -3.68 -7.18 5.71
N GLU A 110 -2.49 -7.22 5.11
CA GLU A 110 -1.42 -8.14 5.52
C GLU A 110 -0.88 -7.79 6.91
N GLU A 111 -0.71 -6.50 7.20
CA GLU A 111 -0.29 -6.02 8.53
C GLU A 111 -1.29 -6.45 9.61
N LEU A 112 -2.59 -6.30 9.33
CA LEU A 112 -3.65 -6.73 10.24
C LEU A 112 -3.59 -8.24 10.49
N ILE A 113 -3.50 -9.05 9.44
CA ILE A 113 -3.42 -10.51 9.54
C ILE A 113 -2.20 -10.95 10.36
N LYS A 114 -1.04 -10.34 10.15
CA LYS A 114 0.18 -10.64 10.93
C LYS A 114 0.04 -10.20 12.37
N THR A 115 -0.60 -9.06 12.65
CA THR A 115 -0.85 -8.59 14.01
C THR A 115 -1.76 -9.56 14.77
N VAL A 116 -2.87 -9.97 14.15
CA VAL A 116 -3.77 -10.99 14.72
C VAL A 116 -3.05 -12.31 15.00
N ALA A 117 -2.16 -12.73 14.10
CA ALA A 117 -1.36 -13.94 14.29
C ALA A 117 -0.37 -13.81 15.45
N ILE A 118 0.27 -12.66 15.63
CA ILE A 118 1.16 -12.40 16.77
C ILE A 118 0.39 -12.49 18.07
N ASP A 119 -0.75 -11.80 18.18
CA ASP A 119 -1.56 -11.78 19.39
C ASP A 119 -2.10 -13.17 19.72
N ALA A 120 -2.49 -13.96 18.70
CA ALA A 120 -2.92 -15.34 18.89
C ALA A 120 -1.78 -16.22 19.44
N VAL A 121 -0.58 -16.13 18.88
CA VAL A 121 0.59 -16.93 19.30
C VAL A 121 0.98 -16.58 20.74
N LEU A 122 1.02 -15.30 21.10
CA LEU A 122 1.36 -14.85 22.44
C LEU A 122 0.29 -15.26 23.47
N ALA A 123 -1.00 -15.18 23.12
CA ALA A 123 -2.08 -15.62 23.99
C ALA A 123 -2.06 -17.14 24.25
N ILE A 124 -1.68 -17.94 23.26
CA ILE A 124 -1.45 -19.38 23.40
C ILE A 124 -0.26 -19.64 24.32
N GLN A 125 0.83 -18.92 24.16
CA GLN A 125 2.03 -19.03 24.97
C GLN A 125 1.74 -18.70 26.45
N ALA A 126 0.95 -17.66 26.69
CA ALA A 126 0.53 -17.25 28.02
C ALA A 126 -0.49 -18.23 28.68
N GLY A 127 -0.88 -19.31 27.99
CA GLY A 127 -1.83 -20.29 28.50
C GLY A 127 -3.25 -19.76 28.70
N GLN A 128 -3.67 -18.74 27.95
CA GLN A 128 -4.99 -18.13 28.07
C GLN A 128 -6.09 -19.11 27.66
N ASN A 129 -7.28 -18.93 28.28
CA ASN A 129 -8.45 -19.75 27.94
C ASN A 129 -8.85 -19.54 26.47
N PRO A 130 -9.10 -20.63 25.70
CA PRO A 130 -9.48 -20.54 24.28
C PRO A 130 -10.66 -19.61 23.99
N ARG A 131 -11.65 -19.53 24.89
CA ARG A 131 -12.80 -18.61 24.75
C ARG A 131 -12.38 -17.13 24.87
N VAL A 132 -11.39 -16.85 25.72
CA VAL A 132 -10.83 -15.48 25.87
C VAL A 132 -10.04 -15.11 24.62
N ILE A 133 -9.21 -16.02 24.10
CA ILE A 133 -8.46 -15.83 22.85
C ILE A 133 -9.43 -15.55 21.70
N GLU A 134 -10.47 -16.35 21.57
CA GLU A 134 -11.50 -16.15 20.54
C GLU A 134 -12.15 -14.77 20.64
N SER A 135 -12.56 -14.37 21.84
CA SER A 135 -13.16 -13.06 22.09
C SER A 135 -12.22 -11.91 21.72
N MET A 136 -10.93 -12.04 22.09
CA MET A 136 -9.89 -11.06 21.76
C MET A 136 -9.68 -10.96 20.25
N LEU A 137 -9.58 -12.09 19.54
CA LEU A 137 -9.38 -12.11 18.09
C LEU A 137 -10.62 -11.63 17.33
N ARG A 138 -11.82 -11.86 17.84
CA ARG A 138 -13.07 -11.32 17.27
C ARG A 138 -13.11 -9.79 17.29
N ALA A 139 -12.39 -9.12 18.19
CA ALA A 139 -12.31 -7.66 18.22
C ALA A 139 -11.69 -7.05 16.95
N TYR A 140 -10.84 -7.81 16.24
CA TYR A 140 -10.26 -7.39 14.96
C TYR A 140 -11.24 -7.45 13.79
N LEU A 141 -12.38 -8.13 13.94
CA LEU A 141 -13.44 -8.17 12.93
C LEU A 141 -14.34 -6.94 13.03
N ALA A 142 -14.77 -6.40 11.88
CA ALA A 142 -15.79 -5.37 11.83
C ALA A 142 -17.08 -5.84 12.54
N GLU A 143 -17.77 -4.92 13.22
CA GLU A 143 -18.95 -5.25 14.05
C GLU A 143 -20.01 -6.10 13.34
N GLY A 144 -20.26 -5.83 12.05
CA GLY A 144 -21.23 -6.61 11.26
C GLY A 144 -20.79 -8.04 10.90
N LYS A 145 -19.52 -8.40 11.15
CA LYS A 145 -18.96 -9.74 10.89
C LYS A 145 -18.67 -10.52 12.18
N ARG A 146 -18.90 -9.91 13.34
CA ARG A 146 -18.81 -10.58 14.64
C ARG A 146 -20.04 -11.47 14.80
N ALA A 147 -19.90 -12.78 14.54
CA ALA A 147 -20.98 -13.71 14.87
C ALA A 147 -21.37 -13.54 16.36
N LYS A 148 -22.68 -13.51 16.65
CA LYS A 148 -23.16 -13.54 18.06
C LYS A 148 -22.60 -14.81 18.70
N PRO A 149 -22.16 -14.76 19.98
CA PRO A 149 -21.82 -15.97 20.71
C PRO A 149 -23.04 -16.91 20.66
N GLU A 150 -22.80 -18.14 20.22
CA GLU A 150 -23.78 -19.21 20.41
C GLU A 150 -23.92 -19.42 21.93
N GLU A 151 -25.12 -19.24 22.46
CA GLU A 151 -25.48 -19.47 23.88
C GLU A 151 -25.39 -20.94 24.24
#